data_f58c869ef1fc7b9ecd8bffe431e55bd9
#
_entry.id   f58c869ef1fc7b9ecd8bffe431e55bd9
#
_cell.length_a   1.000
_cell.length_b   1.000
_cell.length_c   1.000
_cell.angle_alpha   90.00
_cell.angle_beta   90.00
_cell.angle_gamma   90.00
#
_symmetry.space_group_name_H-M   'P 1'
#
loop_
_entity.id
_entity.type
_entity.pdbx_description
1 polymer ?
#
loop_
_entity_poly.entity_id
_entity_poly.type
_entity_poly.pdbx_seq_one_letter_code
_entity_poly.pdbx_strand_id
1 'polypeptide(L)'
;MGRRGFVTTISRVAGGLVIVAGSFYATLKVMDYFDRGPPLITIEQATYGANCAGAKPVNATQRVAKVCDGRISCNMLISAPELGDPAPGCGKEFSVRYRCGREQSAHGQKVAAEASGSKLYVDCQNPS
;
A
#
# COMPACT_ATOMS: atom_id res chain seq x y z
N MET A 1 47.01 -5.90 48.36
CA MET A 1 46.42 -7.06 47.69
C MET A 1 44.91 -6.89 47.68
N GLY A 2 44.24 -6.82 46.53
CA GLY A 2 42.78 -6.93 46.49
C GLY A 2 42.02 -5.88 45.65
N ARG A 3 42.58 -5.36 44.53
CA ARG A 3 41.81 -4.45 43.65
C ARG A 3 41.48 -5.02 42.23
N ARG A 4 41.84 -6.26 41.95
CA ARG A 4 41.66 -6.81 40.57
C ARG A 4 40.39 -7.65 40.39
N GLY A 5 39.67 -8.01 41.43
CA GLY A 5 38.49 -8.87 41.33
C GLY A 5 37.15 -8.16 41.07
N PHE A 6 37.08 -6.89 41.54
CA PHE A 6 35.81 -6.14 41.49
C PHE A 6 35.48 -5.55 40.12
N VAL A 7 36.49 -5.16 39.35
CA VAL A 7 36.32 -4.54 38.04
C VAL A 7 35.88 -5.56 36.97
N THR A 8 36.38 -6.79 37.08
CA THR A 8 35.99 -7.86 36.14
C THR A 8 34.55 -8.34 36.32
N THR A 9 34.03 -8.32 37.54
CA THR A 9 32.67 -8.75 37.80
C THR A 9 31.63 -7.74 37.30
N ILE A 10 31.91 -6.44 37.49
CA ILE A 10 31.03 -5.37 37.02
C ILE A 10 31.00 -5.34 35.47
N SER A 11 32.14 -5.55 34.82
CA SER A 11 32.21 -5.59 33.35
C SER A 11 31.41 -6.75 32.74
N ARG A 12 31.41 -7.92 33.38
CA ARG A 12 30.62 -9.08 32.91
C ARG A 12 29.11 -8.88 33.10
N VAL A 13 28.70 -8.26 34.19
CA VAL A 13 27.27 -7.95 34.42
C VAL A 13 26.78 -6.90 33.44
N ALA A 14 27.56 -5.86 33.17
CA ALA A 14 27.20 -4.85 32.20
C ALA A 14 27.10 -5.43 30.77
N GLY A 15 28.04 -6.29 30.40
CA GLY A 15 28.01 -6.97 29.10
C GLY A 15 26.80 -7.90 28.95
N GLY A 16 26.44 -8.63 29.99
CA GLY A 16 25.26 -9.50 29.99
C GLY A 16 23.95 -8.73 29.85
N LEU A 17 23.80 -7.61 30.51
CA LEU A 17 22.63 -6.75 30.42
C LEU A 17 22.44 -6.15 29.01
N VAL A 18 23.52 -5.74 28.36
CA VAL A 18 23.47 -5.22 26.98
C VAL A 18 23.03 -6.31 25.99
N ILE A 19 23.53 -7.53 26.13
CA ILE A 19 23.17 -8.64 25.26
C ILE A 19 21.67 -9.01 25.42
N VAL A 20 21.19 -9.06 26.66
CA VAL A 20 19.76 -9.36 26.92
C VAL A 20 18.86 -8.26 26.39
N ALA A 21 19.20 -7.00 26.58
CA ALA A 21 18.45 -5.87 26.05
C ALA A 21 18.42 -5.86 24.50
N GLY A 22 19.57 -6.13 23.87
CA GLY A 22 19.66 -6.23 22.41
C GLY A 22 18.82 -7.38 21.84
N SER A 23 18.87 -8.53 22.47
CA SER A 23 18.06 -9.69 22.06
C SER A 23 16.57 -9.44 22.22
N PHE A 24 16.16 -8.82 23.32
CA PHE A 24 14.76 -8.47 23.57
C PHE A 24 14.25 -7.43 22.57
N TYR A 25 15.05 -6.42 22.24
CA TYR A 25 14.69 -5.44 21.21
C TYR A 25 14.54 -6.06 19.82
N ALA A 26 15.42 -6.97 19.44
CA ALA A 26 15.35 -7.68 18.17
C ALA A 26 14.08 -8.56 18.08
N THR A 27 13.72 -9.26 19.16
CA THR A 27 12.49 -10.08 19.17
C THR A 27 11.23 -9.24 19.06
N LEU A 28 11.15 -8.09 19.70
CA LEU A 28 10.01 -7.16 19.57
C LEU A 28 9.86 -6.64 18.14
N LYS A 29 10.96 -6.31 17.47
CA LYS A 29 10.94 -5.88 16.06
C LYS A 29 10.47 -6.97 15.11
N VAL A 30 10.90 -8.20 15.34
CA VAL A 30 10.47 -9.35 14.53
C VAL A 30 8.98 -9.63 14.75
N MET A 31 8.49 -9.58 15.98
CA MET A 31 7.05 -9.74 16.25
C MET A 31 6.20 -8.68 15.59
N ASP A 32 6.61 -7.40 15.63
CA ASP A 32 5.92 -6.29 14.98
C ASP A 32 5.84 -6.48 13.44
N TYR A 33 6.88 -7.07 12.85
CA TYR A 33 6.88 -7.39 11.42
C TYR A 33 5.86 -8.49 11.06
N PHE A 34 5.77 -9.56 11.87
CA PHE A 34 4.82 -10.64 11.62
C PHE A 34 3.36 -10.26 11.90
N ASP A 35 3.12 -9.32 12.82
CA ASP A 35 1.76 -8.87 13.17
C ASP A 35 1.14 -7.94 12.11
N ARG A 36 1.95 -7.32 11.25
CA ARG A 36 1.47 -6.41 10.20
C ARG A 36 0.80 -7.10 9.03
N GLY A 37 1.14 -8.37 8.77
CA GLY A 37 0.69 -9.08 7.58
C GLY A 37 1.17 -8.43 6.27
N PRO A 38 0.85 -9.03 5.12
CA PRO A 38 1.19 -8.45 3.82
C PRO A 38 0.38 -7.17 3.57
N PRO A 39 0.97 -6.17 2.88
CA PRO A 39 0.25 -4.95 2.52
C PRO A 39 -0.75 -5.27 1.39
N LEU A 40 -2.01 -5.50 1.75
CA LEU A 40 -3.07 -5.80 0.79
C LEU A 40 -3.75 -4.53 0.31
N ILE A 41 -4.10 -4.50 -0.96
CA ILE A 41 -4.83 -3.40 -1.60
C ILE A 41 -6.25 -3.32 -1.02
N THR A 42 -6.69 -2.09 -0.72
CA THR A 42 -8.07 -1.72 -0.47
C THR A 42 -8.43 -0.52 -1.33
N ILE A 43 -9.34 -0.69 -2.27
CA ILE A 43 -9.79 0.39 -3.15
C ILE A 43 -10.78 1.28 -2.41
N GLU A 44 -10.49 2.58 -2.35
CA GLU A 44 -11.36 3.58 -1.72
C GLU A 44 -12.29 4.24 -2.74
N GLN A 45 -11.75 4.57 -3.91
CA GLN A 45 -12.48 5.27 -4.96
C GLN A 45 -11.86 5.01 -6.32
N ALA A 46 -12.70 4.82 -7.34
CA ALA A 46 -12.27 4.84 -8.71
C ALA A 46 -13.31 5.56 -9.58
N THR A 47 -12.85 6.40 -10.51
CA THR A 47 -13.71 7.17 -11.41
C THR A 47 -13.21 7.10 -12.85
N TYR A 48 -14.15 7.10 -13.79
CA TYR A 48 -13.88 7.13 -15.22
C TYR A 48 -14.62 8.30 -15.87
N GLY A 49 -13.89 9.17 -16.58
CA GLY A 49 -14.44 10.31 -17.29
C GLY A 49 -14.69 11.55 -16.41
N ALA A 50 -14.01 11.69 -15.28
CA ALA A 50 -14.15 12.89 -14.43
C ALA A 50 -13.64 14.17 -15.08
N ASN A 51 -12.82 14.05 -16.12
CA ASN A 51 -12.30 15.18 -16.91
C ASN A 51 -13.29 15.70 -17.97
N CYS A 52 -14.40 15.00 -18.24
CA CYS A 52 -15.34 15.36 -19.28
C CYS A 52 -16.39 16.33 -18.71
N ALA A 53 -16.29 17.61 -19.12
CA ALA A 53 -17.21 18.65 -18.67
C ALA A 53 -18.68 18.35 -19.03
N GLY A 54 -19.60 18.60 -18.09
CA GLY A 54 -21.05 18.42 -18.30
C GLY A 54 -21.55 16.97 -18.22
N ALA A 55 -20.68 16.00 -18.11
CA ALA A 55 -21.04 14.60 -17.92
C ALA A 55 -20.80 14.14 -16.48
N LYS A 56 -21.68 13.28 -15.97
CA LYS A 56 -21.45 12.64 -14.66
C LYS A 56 -20.43 11.51 -14.83
N PRO A 57 -19.29 11.52 -14.12
CA PRO A 57 -18.31 10.45 -14.22
C PRO A 57 -18.90 9.11 -13.74
N VAL A 58 -18.41 8.03 -14.31
CA VAL A 58 -18.74 6.68 -13.84
C VAL A 58 -18.02 6.39 -12.54
N ASN A 59 -18.74 5.90 -11.54
CA ASN A 59 -18.15 5.34 -10.34
C ASN A 59 -17.72 3.88 -10.62
N ALA A 60 -16.42 3.68 -10.79
CA ALA A 60 -15.82 2.38 -11.06
C ALA A 60 -15.34 1.65 -9.80
N THR A 61 -15.57 2.21 -8.59
CA THR A 61 -14.99 1.71 -7.33
C THR A 61 -15.25 0.24 -7.10
N GLN A 62 -16.51 -0.21 -7.16
CA GLN A 62 -16.85 -1.62 -6.90
C GLN A 62 -16.23 -2.58 -7.92
N ARG A 63 -16.12 -2.15 -9.18
CA ARG A 63 -15.52 -2.96 -10.23
C ARG A 63 -14.03 -3.15 -10.00
N VAL A 64 -13.31 -2.08 -9.68
CA VAL A 64 -11.88 -2.14 -9.37
C VAL A 64 -11.64 -2.93 -8.09
N ALA A 65 -12.42 -2.68 -7.04
CA ALA A 65 -12.34 -3.41 -5.77
C ALA A 65 -12.51 -4.92 -5.96
N LYS A 66 -13.48 -5.36 -6.76
CA LYS A 66 -13.70 -6.78 -7.05
C LYS A 66 -12.47 -7.47 -7.67
N VAL A 67 -11.66 -6.74 -8.42
CA VAL A 67 -10.45 -7.27 -9.08
C VAL A 67 -9.21 -7.13 -8.21
N CYS A 68 -9.09 -6.04 -7.45
CA CYS A 68 -7.85 -5.62 -6.80
C CYS A 68 -7.82 -5.82 -5.27
N ASP A 69 -8.95 -5.71 -4.56
CA ASP A 69 -8.97 -5.82 -3.10
C ASP A 69 -8.44 -7.16 -2.60
N GLY A 70 -7.68 -7.11 -1.52
CA GLY A 70 -7.09 -8.27 -0.87
C GLY A 70 -5.88 -8.86 -1.62
N ARG A 71 -5.36 -8.18 -2.63
CA ARG A 71 -4.15 -8.58 -3.36
C ARG A 71 -2.98 -7.66 -2.99
N ILE A 72 -1.76 -8.15 -3.16
CA ILE A 72 -0.54 -7.35 -2.98
C ILE A 72 -0.33 -6.45 -4.22
N SER A 73 -0.65 -6.97 -5.40
CA SER A 73 -0.62 -6.22 -6.66
C SER A 73 -1.81 -6.60 -7.55
N CYS A 74 -2.21 -5.68 -8.42
CA CYS A 74 -3.35 -5.83 -9.29
C CYS A 74 -3.05 -5.20 -10.65
N ASN A 75 -3.42 -5.91 -11.72
CA ASN A 75 -3.35 -5.43 -13.09
C ASN A 75 -4.71 -5.64 -13.75
N MET A 76 -5.35 -4.57 -14.20
CA MET A 76 -6.64 -4.67 -14.87
C MET A 76 -6.68 -3.79 -16.13
N LEU A 77 -7.39 -4.25 -17.15
CA LEU A 77 -7.67 -3.47 -18.34
C LEU A 77 -8.80 -2.47 -18.05
N ILE A 78 -8.60 -1.21 -18.41
CA ILE A 78 -9.65 -0.20 -18.40
C ILE A 78 -10.47 -0.38 -19.67
N SER A 79 -11.77 -0.69 -19.53
CA SER A 79 -12.63 -1.04 -20.66
C SER A 79 -13.87 -0.15 -20.68
N ALA A 80 -13.96 0.75 -21.65
CA ALA A 80 -15.15 1.59 -21.86
C ALA A 80 -16.44 0.77 -22.09
N PRO A 81 -16.43 -0.32 -22.87
CA PRO A 81 -17.61 -1.19 -23.00
C PRO A 81 -18.13 -1.73 -21.68
N GLU A 82 -17.24 -1.97 -20.72
CA GLU A 82 -17.62 -2.49 -19.39
C GLU A 82 -17.97 -1.40 -18.39
N LEU A 83 -17.33 -0.24 -18.47
CA LEU A 83 -17.56 0.90 -17.58
C LEU A 83 -18.74 1.77 -18.02
N GLY A 84 -19.08 1.72 -19.31
CA GLY A 84 -20.00 2.66 -19.96
C GLY A 84 -19.27 3.87 -20.53
N ASP A 85 -19.98 4.60 -21.38
CA ASP A 85 -19.49 5.84 -21.98
C ASP A 85 -20.31 7.03 -21.52
N PRO A 86 -19.88 7.73 -20.43
CA PRO A 86 -20.65 8.85 -19.88
C PRO A 86 -20.61 10.11 -20.74
N ALA A 87 -19.68 10.22 -21.70
CA ALA A 87 -19.48 11.38 -22.54
C ALA A 87 -18.93 10.97 -23.92
N PRO A 88 -19.79 10.54 -24.87
CA PRO A 88 -19.34 10.22 -26.21
C PRO A 88 -18.56 11.37 -26.87
N GLY A 89 -17.42 11.04 -27.50
CA GLY A 89 -16.54 12.02 -28.13
C GLY A 89 -15.57 12.76 -27.19
N CYS A 90 -15.66 12.53 -25.87
CA CYS A 90 -14.67 13.03 -24.92
C CYS A 90 -13.68 11.91 -24.58
N GLY A 91 -12.37 12.20 -24.70
CA GLY A 91 -11.32 11.31 -24.20
C GLY A 91 -11.35 11.25 -22.67
N LYS A 92 -11.60 10.09 -22.10
CA LYS A 92 -11.82 9.90 -20.67
C LYS A 92 -10.56 9.47 -19.94
N GLU A 93 -10.26 10.18 -18.85
CA GLU A 93 -9.26 9.74 -17.86
C GLU A 93 -9.84 8.69 -16.92
N PHE A 94 -8.96 7.92 -16.32
CA PHE A 94 -9.28 7.01 -15.22
C PHE A 94 -8.46 7.38 -13.99
N SER A 95 -9.09 7.43 -12.83
CA SER A 95 -8.40 7.68 -11.57
C SER A 95 -8.82 6.67 -10.50
N VAL A 96 -7.87 6.27 -9.66
CA VAL A 96 -8.10 5.37 -8.53
C VAL A 96 -7.38 5.87 -7.29
N ARG A 97 -8.03 5.72 -6.14
CA ARG A 97 -7.45 5.89 -4.81
C ARG A 97 -7.53 4.57 -4.07
N TYR A 98 -6.42 4.19 -3.42
CA TYR A 98 -6.31 2.92 -2.71
C TYR A 98 -5.40 3.07 -1.50
N ARG A 99 -5.51 2.14 -0.55
CA ARG A 99 -4.60 1.98 0.58
C ARG A 99 -3.93 0.62 0.55
N CYS A 100 -2.77 0.54 1.18
CA CYS A 100 -1.96 -0.66 1.30
C CYS A 100 -1.90 -1.12 2.75
N GLY A 101 -2.53 -2.24 3.05
CA GLY A 101 -2.54 -2.82 4.39
C GLY A 101 -3.18 -1.89 5.42
N ARG A 102 -2.47 -1.64 6.53
CA ARG A 102 -2.91 -0.76 7.62
C ARG A 102 -2.42 0.69 7.49
N GLU A 103 -1.87 1.07 6.36
CA GLU A 103 -1.44 2.45 6.15
C GLU A 103 -2.61 3.42 6.26
N GLN A 104 -2.38 4.56 6.91
CA GLN A 104 -3.41 5.61 7.02
C GLN A 104 -3.43 6.52 5.78
N SER A 105 -2.31 6.61 5.05
CA SER A 105 -2.21 7.37 3.81
C SER A 105 -2.82 6.60 2.64
N ALA A 106 -3.57 7.30 1.80
CA ALA A 106 -4.05 6.76 0.55
C ALA A 106 -3.10 7.13 -0.59
N HIS A 107 -2.91 6.19 -1.50
CA HIS A 107 -2.20 6.38 -2.76
C HIS A 107 -3.18 6.70 -3.88
N GLY A 108 -2.72 7.36 -4.93
CA GLY A 108 -3.56 7.71 -6.06
C GLY A 108 -2.85 7.47 -7.38
N GLN A 109 -3.53 6.81 -8.31
CA GLN A 109 -3.05 6.69 -9.69
C GLN A 109 -4.04 7.29 -10.66
N LYS A 110 -3.50 7.86 -11.74
CA LYS A 110 -4.28 8.46 -12.81
C LYS A 110 -3.76 7.97 -14.17
N VAL A 111 -4.66 7.45 -14.98
CA VAL A 111 -4.41 7.17 -16.39
C VAL A 111 -5.01 8.32 -17.19
N ALA A 112 -4.19 8.98 -17.99
CA ALA A 112 -4.58 10.16 -18.77
C ALA A 112 -5.75 9.86 -19.72
N ALA A 113 -6.32 10.90 -20.31
CA ALA A 113 -7.39 10.80 -21.31
C ALA A 113 -7.07 9.76 -22.39
N GLU A 114 -8.11 9.13 -22.96
CA GLU A 114 -8.07 7.88 -23.75
C GLU A 114 -7.66 6.66 -22.93
N ALA A 115 -8.06 6.64 -21.63
CA ALA A 115 -7.70 5.57 -20.72
C ALA A 115 -8.27 4.19 -21.12
N SER A 116 -9.35 4.13 -21.92
CA SER A 116 -9.88 2.85 -22.42
C SER A 116 -8.86 2.12 -23.28
N GLY A 117 -8.63 0.85 -23.00
CA GLY A 117 -7.58 0.05 -23.63
C GLY A 117 -6.24 0.08 -22.89
N SER A 118 -6.06 0.99 -21.94
CA SER A 118 -4.88 1.04 -21.09
C SER A 118 -4.99 0.09 -19.90
N LYS A 119 -3.85 -0.27 -19.30
CA LYS A 119 -3.79 -1.09 -18.09
C LYS A 119 -3.62 -0.21 -16.87
N LEU A 120 -4.44 -0.45 -15.86
CA LEU A 120 -4.23 0.03 -14.49
C LEU A 120 -3.34 -0.98 -13.78
N TYR A 121 -2.25 -0.52 -13.19
CA TYR A 121 -1.38 -1.33 -12.34
C TYR A 121 -1.28 -0.71 -10.96
N VAL A 122 -1.68 -1.45 -9.95
CA VAL A 122 -1.61 -1.05 -8.53
C VAL A 122 -0.70 -2.04 -7.81
N ASP A 123 0.26 -1.55 -7.03
CA ASP A 123 1.22 -2.39 -6.31
C ASP A 123 1.46 -1.84 -4.91
N CYS A 124 1.21 -2.66 -3.90
CA CYS A 124 1.45 -2.32 -2.50
C CYS A 124 2.86 -2.65 -2.00
N GLN A 125 3.71 -3.26 -2.82
CA GLN A 125 5.14 -3.39 -2.49
C GLN A 125 5.91 -2.12 -2.86
N ASN A 126 5.47 -1.45 -3.94
CA ASN A 126 6.03 -0.18 -4.40
C ASN A 126 4.89 0.78 -4.77
N PRO A 127 4.18 1.33 -3.77
CA PRO A 127 3.05 2.21 -4.02
C PRO A 127 3.52 3.52 -4.67
N SER A 128 2.83 3.96 -5.71
CA SER A 128 3.09 5.19 -6.48
C SER A 128 2.15 6.32 -6.06
#